data_dc86848f322119081ddc3aa5ab1b2636
#
_entry.id   dc86848f322119081ddc3aa5ab1b2636
#
_cell.length_a   1.000
_cell.length_b   1.000
_cell.length_c   1.000
_cell.angle_alpha   90.00
_cell.angle_beta   90.00
_cell.angle_gamma   90.00
#
_symmetry.space_group_name_H-M   'P 1'
#
loop_
_entity.id
_entity.type
_entity.pdbx_description
1 polymer ?
#
loop_
_entity_poly.entity_id
_entity_poly.type
_entity_poly.pdbx_seq_one_letter_code
_entity_poly.pdbx_strand_id
1 'polypeptide(L)'
;MTWALWKSEQNAIKAHTQFDIEKHVPIKITITQANAGEIEVLSENLEPGRIYVKDRGYASLALFQQILEARSSFVCRVKDNSVYECLEDYELTADALAAGIVSDKKVRLGSNRKTKEQLSVPVRLIAIKCTPHKKRYKIGRGGPEQSETLLIATDIFDLQADVIALIFQHRWAIEIFFRFFKHVLGCRHLLSHKQNGIELQSYAAIIACMLIALWTERKPTLRTYEMLCWYFTGMADEEELVSHIQRLQKIA
;
A
#
# COMPACT_ATOMS: atom_id res chain seq x y z
N MET A 1 -8.06 -1.85 -27.17
CA MET A 1 -8.31 -0.74 -26.20
C MET A 1 -7.51 0.47 -26.66
N THR A 2 -8.08 1.29 -27.52
CA THR A 2 -7.37 2.47 -28.08
C THR A 2 -7.00 3.53 -27.04
N TRP A 3 -7.72 3.62 -25.93
CA TRP A 3 -7.50 4.57 -24.85
C TRP A 3 -6.36 4.16 -23.86
N ALA A 4 -5.96 2.89 -23.86
CA ALA A 4 -5.00 2.33 -22.89
C ALA A 4 -3.69 1.89 -23.56
N LEU A 5 -3.18 2.70 -24.47
CA LEU A 5 -1.91 2.44 -25.14
C LEU A 5 -0.75 2.46 -24.16
N TRP A 6 0.05 1.41 -24.14
CA TRP A 6 1.26 1.29 -23.31
C TRP A 6 2.54 1.29 -24.15
N LYS A 7 2.55 0.54 -25.23
CA LYS A 7 3.61 0.48 -26.24
C LYS A 7 2.98 0.43 -27.63
N SER A 8 3.76 0.55 -28.67
CA SER A 8 3.29 0.64 -30.06
C SER A 8 2.22 -0.41 -30.45
N GLU A 9 2.21 -1.59 -29.82
CA GLU A 9 1.27 -2.67 -30.13
C GLU A 9 0.63 -3.32 -28.89
N GLN A 10 0.84 -2.74 -27.70
CA GLN A 10 0.34 -3.32 -26.45
C GLN A 10 -0.55 -2.35 -25.70
N ASN A 11 -1.68 -2.85 -25.26
CA ASN A 11 -2.59 -2.11 -24.38
C ASN A 11 -2.44 -2.64 -22.97
N ALA A 12 -2.33 -1.72 -22.01
CA ALA A 12 -2.31 -2.07 -20.61
C ALA A 12 -3.00 -1.00 -19.77
N ILE A 13 -3.63 -1.43 -18.70
CA ILE A 13 -4.26 -0.57 -17.71
C ILE A 13 -3.52 -0.64 -16.39
N LYS A 14 -3.66 0.41 -15.59
CA LYS A 14 -3.20 0.47 -14.22
C LYS A 14 -4.39 0.76 -13.31
N ALA A 15 -4.51 -0.02 -12.24
CA ALA A 15 -5.49 0.17 -11.19
C ALA A 15 -4.79 0.84 -9.99
N HIS A 16 -5.10 2.11 -9.76
CA HIS A 16 -4.66 2.85 -8.58
C HIS A 16 -5.70 2.65 -7.48
N THR A 17 -5.29 2.01 -6.39
CA THR A 17 -6.20 1.67 -5.30
C THR A 17 -5.81 2.42 -4.03
N GLN A 18 -6.79 3.11 -3.46
CA GLN A 18 -6.72 3.56 -2.07
C GLN A 18 -7.26 2.43 -1.19
N PHE A 19 -6.51 2.07 -0.16
CA PHE A 19 -6.80 0.93 0.69
C PHE A 19 -6.73 1.37 2.16
N ASP A 20 -7.82 1.13 2.88
CA ASP A 20 -7.86 1.34 4.32
C ASP A 20 -7.11 0.19 5.00
N ILE A 21 -5.95 0.50 5.58
CA ILE A 21 -5.08 -0.51 6.20
C ILE A 21 -5.59 -0.98 7.56
N GLU A 22 -6.43 -0.22 8.22
CA GLU A 22 -7.06 -0.59 9.49
C GLU A 22 -8.23 -1.55 9.26
N LYS A 23 -9.14 -1.17 8.36
CA LYS A 23 -10.31 -1.99 8.00
C LYS A 23 -9.99 -3.10 7.02
N HIS A 24 -8.79 -3.08 6.41
CA HIS A 24 -8.35 -4.03 5.40
C HIS A 24 -9.26 -4.10 4.15
N VAL A 25 -9.82 -2.99 3.74
CA VAL A 25 -10.72 -2.89 2.58
C VAL A 25 -10.23 -1.83 1.59
N PRO A 26 -10.42 -2.05 0.28
CA PRO A 26 -10.25 -1.02 -0.72
C PRO A 26 -11.38 0.00 -0.59
N ILE A 27 -11.05 1.29 -0.62
CA ILE A 27 -12.03 2.38 -0.50
C ILE A 27 -12.24 3.13 -1.82
N LYS A 28 -11.24 3.11 -2.71
CA LYS A 28 -11.33 3.74 -4.02
C LYS A 28 -10.42 3.03 -5.01
N ILE A 29 -10.88 2.93 -6.25
CA ILE A 29 -10.06 2.47 -7.38
C ILE A 29 -10.19 3.46 -8.53
N THR A 30 -9.06 3.82 -9.15
CA THR A 30 -9.02 4.65 -10.35
C THR A 30 -8.32 3.86 -11.44
N ILE A 31 -8.99 3.68 -12.58
CA ILE A 31 -8.45 2.96 -13.71
C ILE A 31 -7.88 3.95 -14.72
N THR A 32 -6.62 3.78 -15.05
CA THR A 32 -5.90 4.61 -16.03
C THR A 32 -5.18 3.76 -17.05
N GLN A 33 -4.68 4.40 -18.09
CA GLN A 33 -3.68 3.79 -18.95
C GLN A 33 -2.39 3.48 -18.15
N ALA A 34 -1.65 2.47 -18.55
CA ALA A 34 -0.47 2.00 -17.79
C ALA A 34 0.64 3.05 -17.65
N ASN A 35 0.69 4.05 -18.53
CA ASN A 35 1.69 5.13 -18.50
C ASN A 35 1.35 6.26 -17.50
N ALA A 36 0.13 6.28 -16.94
CA ALA A 36 -0.22 7.29 -15.95
C ALA A 36 0.67 7.17 -14.70
N GLY A 37 1.15 8.31 -14.23
CA GLY A 37 2.02 8.39 -13.06
C GLY A 37 1.24 8.11 -11.78
N GLU A 38 1.82 7.32 -10.89
CA GLU A 38 1.18 6.95 -9.62
C GLU A 38 1.10 8.13 -8.66
N ILE A 39 2.10 9.01 -8.72
CA ILE A 39 2.17 10.22 -7.87
C ILE A 39 1.11 11.22 -8.30
N GLU A 40 0.97 11.46 -9.61
CA GLU A 40 -0.03 12.38 -10.15
C GLU A 40 -1.45 11.94 -9.77
N VAL A 41 -1.78 10.66 -10.01
CA VAL A 41 -3.10 10.14 -9.65
C VAL A 41 -3.36 10.21 -8.14
N LEU A 42 -2.35 9.99 -7.32
CA LEU A 42 -2.49 10.15 -5.87
C LEU A 42 -2.72 11.62 -5.50
N SER A 43 -1.94 12.55 -6.06
CA SER A 43 -2.04 13.98 -5.79
C SER A 43 -3.42 14.56 -6.07
N GLU A 44 -4.05 14.12 -7.17
CA GLU A 44 -5.41 14.51 -7.55
C GLU A 44 -6.50 13.93 -6.61
N ASN A 45 -6.15 12.96 -5.80
CA ASN A 45 -7.08 12.21 -4.95
C ASN A 45 -6.72 12.31 -3.45
N LEU A 46 -5.99 13.33 -3.05
CA LEU A 46 -5.70 13.59 -1.64
C LEU A 46 -6.95 14.08 -0.91
N GLU A 47 -7.18 13.53 0.28
CA GLU A 47 -8.29 13.89 1.16
C GLU A 47 -7.72 14.37 2.50
N PRO A 48 -8.31 15.36 3.16
CA PRO A 48 -7.84 15.83 4.46
C PRO A 48 -8.06 14.80 5.57
N GLY A 49 -7.24 14.89 6.63
CA GLY A 49 -7.37 14.05 7.83
C GLY A 49 -7.00 12.58 7.61
N ARG A 50 -6.13 12.29 6.62
CA ARG A 50 -5.65 10.95 6.31
C ARG A 50 -4.17 10.78 6.69
N ILE A 51 -3.77 9.54 6.97
CA ILE A 51 -2.36 9.15 7.02
C ILE A 51 -2.06 8.31 5.78
N TYR A 52 -1.25 8.84 4.87
CA TYR A 52 -0.87 8.16 3.64
C TYR A 52 0.37 7.28 3.86
N VAL A 53 0.18 5.96 3.88
CA VAL A 53 1.27 4.99 4.05
C VAL A 53 1.75 4.53 2.68
N LYS A 54 3.01 4.83 2.34
CA LYS A 54 3.53 4.67 0.97
C LYS A 54 4.88 3.96 0.93
N ASP A 55 5.13 3.26 -0.18
CA ASP A 55 6.43 2.64 -0.46
C ASP A 55 7.38 3.67 -1.12
N ARG A 56 8.63 3.28 -1.23
CA ARG A 56 9.75 4.07 -1.78
C ARG A 56 9.46 4.67 -3.16
N GLY A 57 8.61 4.06 -3.97
CA GLY A 57 8.20 4.60 -5.28
C GLY A 57 7.49 5.95 -5.20
N TYR A 58 6.88 6.25 -4.05
CA TYR A 58 6.18 7.51 -3.78
C TYR A 58 7.04 8.54 -3.02
N ALA A 59 8.31 8.26 -2.77
CA ALA A 59 9.20 9.17 -2.04
C ALA A 59 9.57 10.39 -2.90
N SER A 60 8.73 11.42 -2.83
CA SER A 60 8.87 12.69 -3.52
C SER A 60 8.60 13.84 -2.55
N LEU A 61 9.50 14.82 -2.49
CA LEU A 61 9.32 16.00 -1.63
C LEU A 61 8.08 16.80 -2.02
N ALA A 62 7.82 16.91 -3.32
CA ALA A 62 6.63 17.59 -3.84
C ALA A 62 5.34 16.87 -3.36
N LEU A 63 5.29 15.54 -3.42
CA LEU A 63 4.13 14.78 -2.92
C LEU A 63 3.96 14.95 -1.40
N PHE A 64 5.04 14.91 -0.63
CA PHE A 64 4.97 15.14 0.82
C PHE A 64 4.43 16.53 1.13
N GLN A 65 4.89 17.54 0.41
CA GLN A 65 4.38 18.90 0.54
C GLN A 65 2.87 18.98 0.24
N GLN A 66 2.41 18.36 -0.84
CA GLN A 66 1.00 18.31 -1.21
C GLN A 66 0.13 17.59 -0.16
N ILE A 67 0.64 16.50 0.44
CA ILE A 67 -0.07 15.79 1.52
C ILE A 67 -0.25 16.72 2.74
N LEU A 68 0.80 17.45 3.13
CA LEU A 68 0.75 18.40 4.24
C LEU A 68 -0.21 19.55 3.95
N GLU A 69 -0.19 20.11 2.73
CA GLU A 69 -1.12 21.15 2.28
C GLU A 69 -2.58 20.67 2.27
N ALA A 70 -2.80 19.40 1.98
CA ALA A 70 -4.10 18.75 2.10
C ALA A 70 -4.54 18.49 3.56
N ARG A 71 -3.77 18.96 4.57
CA ARG A 71 -4.01 18.72 6.01
C ARG A 71 -4.05 17.23 6.35
N SER A 72 -3.14 16.49 5.79
CA SER A 72 -2.96 15.04 5.98
C SER A 72 -1.52 14.75 6.32
N SER A 73 -1.27 13.56 6.82
CA SER A 73 0.04 13.10 7.22
C SER A 73 0.53 11.96 6.32
N PHE A 74 1.82 11.68 6.36
CA PHE A 74 2.39 10.57 5.62
C PHE A 74 3.31 9.69 6.48
N VAL A 75 3.39 8.42 6.10
CA VAL A 75 4.41 7.46 6.55
C VAL A 75 4.96 6.82 5.28
N CYS A 76 6.16 7.18 4.88
CA CYS A 76 6.71 6.77 3.59
C CYS A 76 8.13 6.23 3.72
N ARG A 77 8.37 5.06 3.11
CA ARG A 77 9.74 4.60 2.93
C ARG A 77 10.49 5.53 1.98
N VAL A 78 11.67 5.98 2.39
CA VAL A 78 12.56 6.79 1.56
C VAL A 78 13.78 5.99 1.13
N LYS A 79 14.57 6.54 0.21
CA LYS A 79 15.80 5.89 -0.27
C LYS A 79 16.86 5.91 0.82
N ASP A 80 17.69 4.87 0.88
CA ASP A 80 18.78 4.75 1.86
C ASP A 80 19.82 5.86 1.71
N ASN A 81 19.96 6.42 0.50
CA ASN A 81 20.82 7.55 0.18
C ASN A 81 20.08 8.90 0.17
N SER A 82 18.94 9.01 0.84
CA SER A 82 18.22 10.28 0.98
C SER A 82 19.09 11.30 1.70
N VAL A 83 19.14 12.52 1.16
CA VAL A 83 19.90 13.64 1.74
C VAL A 83 19.03 14.32 2.78
N TYR A 84 19.58 14.54 3.96
CA TYR A 84 18.92 15.26 5.04
C TYR A 84 19.93 15.96 5.94
N GLU A 85 19.45 17.00 6.62
CA GLU A 85 20.14 17.67 7.69
C GLU A 85 19.53 17.20 9.02
N CYS A 86 20.34 16.65 9.93
CA CYS A 86 19.87 16.25 11.26
C CYS A 86 19.70 17.50 12.13
N LEU A 87 18.51 17.70 12.69
CA LEU A 87 18.20 18.80 13.60
C LEU A 87 18.23 18.34 15.05
N GLU A 88 17.77 17.10 15.32
CA GLU A 88 17.65 16.53 16.64
C GLU A 88 17.73 15.00 16.54
N ASP A 89 18.36 14.36 17.51
CA ASP A 89 18.45 12.90 17.61
C ASP A 89 17.67 12.47 18.85
N TYR A 90 16.66 11.61 18.69
CA TYR A 90 15.79 11.17 19.77
C TYR A 90 16.36 9.94 20.46
N GLU A 91 16.24 9.89 21.78
CA GLU A 91 16.56 8.69 22.56
C GLU A 91 15.54 7.59 22.22
N LEU A 92 16.06 6.36 22.01
CA LEU A 92 15.21 5.23 21.72
C LEU A 92 14.67 4.61 22.99
N THR A 93 13.36 4.41 23.03
CA THR A 93 12.70 3.68 24.11
C THR A 93 13.01 2.18 24.04
N ALA A 94 12.79 1.46 25.14
CA ALA A 94 12.96 0.00 25.17
C ALA A 94 12.07 -0.70 24.11
N ASP A 95 10.84 -0.20 23.92
CA ASP A 95 9.89 -0.74 22.94
C ASP A 95 10.37 -0.47 21.51
N ALA A 96 10.91 0.72 21.23
CA ALA A 96 11.51 1.05 19.94
C ALA A 96 12.68 0.11 19.61
N LEU A 97 13.59 -0.11 20.57
CA LEU A 97 14.72 -1.04 20.42
C LEU A 97 14.22 -2.48 20.17
N ALA A 98 13.21 -2.94 20.91
CA ALA A 98 12.61 -4.26 20.73
C ALA A 98 11.94 -4.41 19.36
N ALA A 99 11.34 -3.34 18.81
CA ALA A 99 10.78 -3.28 17.47
C ALA A 99 11.84 -3.22 16.34
N GLY A 100 13.14 -3.17 16.70
CA GLY A 100 14.24 -3.11 15.74
C GLY A 100 14.55 -1.72 15.22
N ILE A 101 14.08 -0.66 15.88
CA ILE A 101 14.46 0.72 15.56
C ILE A 101 15.93 0.91 15.94
N VAL A 102 16.72 1.47 15.02
CA VAL A 102 18.15 1.75 15.23
C VAL A 102 18.46 3.23 15.29
N SER A 103 17.60 4.08 14.77
CA SER A 103 17.68 5.54 14.98
C SER A 103 16.33 6.20 14.75
N ASP A 104 16.13 7.34 15.42
CA ASP A 104 14.95 8.18 15.31
C ASP A 104 15.39 9.64 15.39
N LYS A 105 15.17 10.40 14.32
CA LYS A 105 15.74 11.74 14.17
C LYS A 105 14.71 12.72 13.63
N LYS A 106 14.75 13.94 14.14
CA LYS A 106 14.12 15.07 13.48
C LYS A 106 15.06 15.63 12.43
N VAL A 107 14.61 15.72 11.21
CA VAL A 107 15.46 16.10 10.11
C VAL A 107 14.77 17.11 9.20
N ARG A 108 15.59 17.85 8.47
CA ARG A 108 15.15 18.60 7.29
C ARG A 108 15.48 17.76 6.06
N LEU A 109 14.45 17.22 5.41
CA LEU A 109 14.60 16.31 4.29
C LEU A 109 14.78 17.10 2.98
N GLY A 110 15.72 16.67 2.16
CA GLY A 110 16.13 17.35 0.94
C GLY A 110 17.37 18.20 1.18
N SER A 111 17.60 19.20 0.32
CA SER A 111 18.82 20.00 0.32
C SER A 111 19.97 19.35 -0.45
N ASN A 112 19.71 19.01 -1.71
CA ASN A 112 20.79 18.78 -2.65
C ASN A 112 21.28 20.12 -3.22
N ARG A 113 22.60 20.33 -3.23
CA ARG A 113 23.21 21.52 -3.87
C ARG A 113 22.78 21.72 -5.33
N LYS A 114 22.32 20.66 -6.00
CA LYS A 114 21.90 20.68 -7.40
C LYS A 114 20.42 21.05 -7.60
N THR A 115 19.51 20.54 -6.77
CA THR A 115 18.06 20.73 -6.95
C THR A 115 17.48 21.82 -6.06
N LYS A 116 18.16 22.16 -4.95
CA LYS A 116 17.67 23.09 -3.91
C LYS A 116 16.27 22.76 -3.37
N GLU A 117 15.72 21.60 -3.73
CA GLU A 117 14.43 21.15 -3.23
C GLU A 117 14.58 20.69 -1.79
N GLN A 118 13.76 21.25 -0.93
CA GLN A 118 13.71 20.94 0.48
C GLN A 118 12.26 21.00 0.93
N LEU A 119 11.89 20.09 1.83
CA LEU A 119 10.56 20.13 2.42
C LEU A 119 10.43 21.36 3.32
N SER A 120 9.28 22.02 3.27
CA SER A 120 9.03 23.29 4.01
C SER A 120 9.07 23.14 5.53
N VAL A 121 8.80 21.93 6.02
CA VAL A 121 8.76 21.62 7.45
C VAL A 121 9.73 20.48 7.79
N PRO A 122 10.27 20.45 9.03
CA PRO A 122 11.00 19.29 9.50
C PRO A 122 10.11 18.05 9.56
N VAL A 123 10.72 16.90 9.32
CA VAL A 123 10.07 15.59 9.42
C VAL A 123 10.88 14.68 10.33
N ARG A 124 10.29 13.57 10.69
CA ARG A 124 10.93 12.51 11.46
C ARG A 124 11.46 11.46 10.51
N LEU A 125 12.68 10.99 10.75
CA LEU A 125 13.33 9.95 9.97
C LEU A 125 13.69 8.79 10.90
N ILE A 126 13.02 7.67 10.72
CA ILE A 126 13.16 6.47 11.56
C ILE A 126 13.87 5.40 10.75
N ALA A 127 14.94 4.83 11.30
CA ALA A 127 15.67 3.72 10.71
C ALA A 127 15.31 2.42 11.44
N ILE A 128 14.90 1.42 10.67
CA ILE A 128 14.45 0.11 11.17
C ILE A 128 15.35 -0.97 10.62
N LYS A 129 15.87 -1.85 11.47
CA LYS A 129 16.63 -3.01 11.06
C LYS A 129 15.72 -4.02 10.36
N CYS A 130 16.10 -4.46 9.17
CA CYS A 130 15.34 -5.42 8.37
C CYS A 130 16.16 -6.70 8.15
N THR A 131 15.50 -7.86 8.20
CA THR A 131 16.09 -9.10 7.77
C THR A 131 15.96 -9.21 6.24
N PRO A 132 17.07 -9.33 5.49
CA PRO A 132 17.03 -9.43 4.03
C PRO A 132 16.22 -10.65 3.58
N HIS A 133 15.34 -10.46 2.60
CA HIS A 133 14.50 -11.56 2.09
C HIS A 133 15.33 -12.46 1.16
N LYS A 134 15.62 -13.69 1.53
CA LYS A 134 16.47 -14.68 0.82
C LYS A 134 16.08 -14.98 -0.63
N LYS A 135 14.87 -14.63 -1.10
CA LYS A 135 14.35 -15.02 -2.42
C LYS A 135 14.77 -14.15 -3.61
N ARG A 136 15.41 -13.01 -3.41
CA ARG A 136 15.82 -12.12 -4.54
C ARG A 136 17.15 -12.47 -5.21
N TYR A 137 17.86 -13.46 -4.73
CA TYR A 137 19.18 -13.87 -5.26
C TYR A 137 19.14 -14.67 -6.58
N LYS A 138 17.97 -14.99 -7.13
CA LYS A 138 17.88 -15.91 -8.30
C LYS A 138 17.81 -15.24 -9.67
N ILE A 139 17.92 -13.95 -9.80
CA ILE A 139 17.96 -13.28 -11.11
C ILE A 139 19.20 -12.40 -11.13
N GLY A 140 20.28 -12.91 -11.77
CA GLY A 140 21.61 -12.37 -11.99
C GLY A 140 21.75 -10.91 -12.45
N ARG A 141 21.10 -10.00 -11.81
CA ARG A 141 21.39 -8.56 -11.84
C ARG A 141 21.87 -8.19 -10.46
N GLY A 142 23.17 -8.01 -10.32
CA GLY A 142 23.80 -7.46 -9.13
C GLY A 142 23.18 -6.12 -8.78
N GLY A 143 22.14 -6.15 -7.96
CA GLY A 143 21.67 -4.98 -7.24
C GLY A 143 22.65 -4.71 -6.08
N PRO A 144 22.76 -3.45 -5.61
CA PRO A 144 23.55 -3.14 -4.44
C PRO A 144 23.12 -4.03 -3.28
N GLU A 145 24.07 -4.41 -2.43
CA GLU A 145 23.81 -5.09 -1.16
C GLU A 145 22.60 -4.43 -0.50
N GLN A 146 21.57 -5.22 -0.21
CA GLN A 146 20.38 -4.68 0.42
C GLN A 146 20.80 -4.14 1.77
N SER A 147 20.65 -2.84 1.98
CA SER A 147 20.89 -2.26 3.29
C SER A 147 20.04 -3.03 4.31
N GLU A 148 20.66 -3.46 5.40
CA GLU A 148 19.96 -4.12 6.49
C GLU A 148 18.99 -3.17 7.21
N THR A 149 18.87 -1.95 6.74
CA THR A 149 18.15 -0.86 7.35
C THR A 149 17.14 -0.27 6.36
N LEU A 150 15.93 -0.02 6.83
CA LEU A 150 14.86 0.62 6.09
C LEU A 150 14.63 2.00 6.70
N LEU A 151 14.62 3.06 5.87
CA LEU A 151 14.35 4.43 6.30
C LEU A 151 12.88 4.80 6.04
N ILE A 152 12.20 5.29 7.08
CA ILE A 152 10.82 5.81 7.03
C ILE A 152 10.86 7.29 7.37
N ALA A 153 10.27 8.10 6.51
CA ALA A 153 10.02 9.53 6.77
C ALA A 153 8.54 9.73 7.11
N THR A 154 8.26 10.59 8.09
CA THR A 154 6.91 10.96 8.52
C THR A 154 6.90 12.37 9.11
N ASP A 155 5.76 13.06 9.01
CA ASP A 155 5.48 14.33 9.69
C ASP A 155 4.84 14.13 11.08
N ILE A 156 4.61 12.88 11.50
CA ILE A 156 3.94 12.52 12.76
C ILE A 156 4.99 12.45 13.88
N PHE A 157 4.89 13.37 14.85
CA PHE A 157 5.82 13.47 15.98
C PHE A 157 5.24 12.97 17.30
N ASP A 158 3.92 12.91 17.41
CA ASP A 158 3.17 12.56 18.63
C ASP A 158 3.02 11.04 18.84
N LEU A 159 3.35 10.21 17.83
CA LEU A 159 3.36 8.77 17.97
C LEU A 159 4.78 8.24 18.24
N GLN A 160 4.89 7.14 18.97
CA GLN A 160 6.17 6.47 19.20
C GLN A 160 6.72 5.83 17.89
N ALA A 161 8.05 5.63 17.82
CA ALA A 161 8.71 5.15 16.60
C ALA A 161 8.30 3.73 16.22
N ASP A 162 8.07 2.85 17.20
CA ASP A 162 7.56 1.50 17.01
C ASP A 162 6.13 1.48 16.46
N VAL A 163 5.27 2.43 16.89
CA VAL A 163 3.92 2.60 16.34
C VAL A 163 3.98 3.03 14.87
N ILE A 164 4.87 3.97 14.51
CA ILE A 164 5.09 4.36 13.09
C ILE A 164 5.60 3.17 12.26
N ALA A 165 6.51 2.36 12.82
CA ALA A 165 7.00 1.15 12.18
C ALA A 165 5.86 0.13 11.95
N LEU A 166 4.97 -0.05 12.92
CA LEU A 166 3.80 -0.91 12.82
C LEU A 166 2.82 -0.41 11.75
N ILE A 167 2.54 0.88 11.70
CA ILE A 167 1.70 1.50 10.65
C ILE A 167 2.31 1.19 9.27
N PHE A 168 3.62 1.35 9.11
CA PHE A 168 4.28 1.05 7.84
C PHE A 168 4.23 -0.44 7.50
N GLN A 169 4.35 -1.33 8.47
CA GLN A 169 4.23 -2.78 8.27
C GLN A 169 2.85 -3.17 7.71
N HIS A 170 1.79 -2.53 8.17
CA HIS A 170 0.43 -2.77 7.69
C HIS A 170 0.23 -2.39 6.22
N ARG A 171 1.11 -1.59 5.62
CA ARG A 171 1.13 -1.32 4.17
C ARG A 171 1.07 -2.61 3.33
N TRP A 172 1.65 -3.69 3.81
CA TRP A 172 1.63 -4.98 3.11
C TRP A 172 0.23 -5.53 2.83
N ALA A 173 -0.78 -5.08 3.55
CA ALA A 173 -2.16 -5.52 3.37
C ALA A 173 -2.69 -5.23 1.95
N ILE A 174 -2.26 -4.14 1.31
CA ILE A 174 -2.65 -3.83 -0.08
C ILE A 174 -2.08 -4.84 -1.09
N GLU A 175 -0.89 -5.40 -0.83
CA GLU A 175 -0.29 -6.42 -1.71
C GLU A 175 -1.06 -7.74 -1.62
N ILE A 176 -1.54 -8.09 -0.42
CA ILE A 176 -2.41 -9.24 -0.20
C ILE A 176 -3.74 -9.02 -0.92
N PHE A 177 -4.33 -7.82 -0.80
CA PHE A 177 -5.54 -7.46 -1.52
C PHE A 177 -5.36 -7.57 -3.03
N PHE A 178 -4.30 -7.01 -3.63
CA PHE A 178 -4.07 -7.12 -5.07
C PHE A 178 -3.88 -8.57 -5.54
N ARG A 179 -3.29 -9.42 -4.72
CA ARG A 179 -3.19 -10.86 -5.03
C ARG A 179 -4.59 -11.47 -5.10
N PHE A 180 -5.44 -11.20 -4.11
CA PHE A 180 -6.82 -11.65 -4.08
C PHE A 180 -7.62 -11.08 -5.27
N PHE A 181 -7.57 -9.78 -5.49
CA PHE A 181 -8.25 -9.08 -6.59
C PHE A 181 -7.90 -9.65 -7.96
N LYS A 182 -6.63 -9.92 -8.23
CA LYS A 182 -6.18 -10.42 -9.53
C LYS A 182 -6.46 -11.91 -9.74
N HIS A 183 -6.23 -12.72 -8.72
CA HIS A 183 -6.20 -14.18 -8.88
C HIS A 183 -7.49 -14.87 -8.44
N VAL A 184 -8.21 -14.30 -7.49
CA VAL A 184 -9.43 -14.87 -6.94
C VAL A 184 -10.67 -14.26 -7.58
N LEU A 185 -10.76 -12.91 -7.59
CA LEU A 185 -11.90 -12.22 -8.20
C LEU A 185 -11.83 -12.13 -9.74
N GLY A 186 -10.80 -12.73 -10.35
CA GLY A 186 -10.68 -12.79 -11.81
C GLY A 186 -10.42 -11.45 -12.51
N CYS A 187 -10.14 -10.37 -11.77
CA CYS A 187 -9.87 -9.05 -12.37
C CYS A 187 -8.57 -8.99 -13.18
N ARG A 188 -7.90 -10.12 -13.32
CA ARG A 188 -6.82 -10.34 -14.30
C ARG A 188 -7.36 -10.48 -15.73
N HIS A 189 -8.59 -10.97 -15.88
CA HIS A 189 -9.27 -11.13 -17.15
C HIS A 189 -10.33 -10.03 -17.27
N LEU A 190 -10.13 -9.14 -18.23
CA LEU A 190 -11.05 -8.04 -18.46
C LEU A 190 -12.26 -8.51 -19.26
N LEU A 191 -13.46 -8.27 -18.74
CA LEU A 191 -14.72 -8.59 -19.41
C LEU A 191 -15.10 -7.55 -20.47
N SER A 192 -14.44 -6.39 -20.46
CA SER A 192 -14.70 -5.29 -21.39
C SER A 192 -13.39 -4.68 -21.88
N HIS A 193 -13.42 -4.09 -23.07
CA HIS A 193 -12.35 -3.25 -23.62
C HIS A 193 -12.61 -1.76 -23.42
N LYS A 194 -13.79 -1.39 -22.96
CA LYS A 194 -14.16 0.01 -22.67
C LYS A 194 -13.78 0.35 -21.22
N GLN A 195 -13.33 1.59 -20.97
CA GLN A 195 -12.95 2.05 -19.65
C GLN A 195 -14.05 1.83 -18.61
N ASN A 196 -15.29 2.29 -18.90
CA ASN A 196 -16.42 2.12 -17.99
C ASN A 196 -16.70 0.65 -17.64
N GLY A 197 -16.56 -0.28 -18.59
CA GLY A 197 -16.75 -1.70 -18.32
C GLY A 197 -15.70 -2.27 -17.40
N ILE A 198 -14.45 -1.82 -17.52
CA ILE A 198 -13.35 -2.21 -16.63
C ILE A 198 -13.55 -1.62 -15.22
N GLU A 199 -13.98 -0.36 -15.14
CA GLU A 199 -14.32 0.29 -13.88
C GLU A 199 -15.48 -0.44 -13.18
N LEU A 200 -16.57 -0.76 -13.88
CA LEU A 200 -17.68 -1.53 -13.33
C LEU A 200 -17.23 -2.89 -12.80
N GLN A 201 -16.43 -3.64 -13.56
CA GLN A 201 -15.86 -4.92 -13.09
C GLN A 201 -15.04 -4.73 -11.82
N SER A 202 -14.22 -3.69 -11.77
CA SER A 202 -13.35 -3.40 -10.63
C SER A 202 -14.15 -3.01 -9.38
N TYR A 203 -15.17 -2.17 -9.53
CA TYR A 203 -16.06 -1.81 -8.42
C TYR A 203 -16.92 -2.98 -7.95
N ALA A 204 -17.42 -3.81 -8.86
CA ALA A 204 -18.15 -5.03 -8.50
C ALA A 204 -17.26 -5.97 -7.64
N ALA A 205 -15.99 -6.12 -8.01
CA ALA A 205 -15.03 -6.90 -7.25
C ALA A 205 -14.74 -6.30 -5.85
N ILE A 206 -14.64 -4.97 -5.75
CA ILE A 206 -14.48 -4.28 -4.45
C ILE A 206 -15.73 -4.51 -3.58
N ILE A 207 -16.92 -4.32 -4.12
CA ILE A 207 -18.18 -4.51 -3.40
C ILE A 207 -18.27 -5.97 -2.91
N ALA A 208 -17.93 -6.94 -3.75
CA ALA A 208 -17.88 -8.34 -3.35
C ALA A 208 -16.90 -8.59 -2.19
N CYS A 209 -15.71 -8.02 -2.23
CA CYS A 209 -14.75 -8.09 -1.12
C CYS A 209 -15.33 -7.53 0.17
N MET A 210 -15.98 -6.36 0.10
CA MET A 210 -16.55 -5.71 1.27
C MET A 210 -17.73 -6.51 1.85
N LEU A 211 -18.62 -7.03 1.00
CA LEU A 211 -19.74 -7.86 1.43
C LEU A 211 -19.26 -9.16 2.08
N ILE A 212 -18.24 -9.82 1.51
CA ILE A 212 -17.64 -11.01 2.11
C ILE A 212 -17.02 -10.67 3.47
N ALA A 213 -16.29 -9.55 3.56
CA ALA A 213 -15.69 -9.12 4.81
C ALA A 213 -16.73 -8.81 5.90
N LEU A 214 -17.83 -8.14 5.54
CA LEU A 214 -18.95 -7.85 6.44
C LEU A 214 -19.66 -9.13 6.89
N TRP A 215 -19.92 -10.05 5.98
CA TRP A 215 -20.63 -11.30 6.31
C TRP A 215 -19.79 -12.24 7.16
N THR A 216 -18.49 -12.36 6.85
CA THR A 216 -17.58 -13.26 7.57
C THR A 216 -16.95 -12.63 8.81
N GLU A 217 -17.13 -11.32 9.01
CA GLU A 217 -16.43 -10.51 10.01
C GLU A 217 -14.89 -10.61 9.91
N ARG A 218 -14.40 -11.00 8.73
CA ARG A 218 -12.99 -11.28 8.45
C ARG A 218 -12.58 -10.81 7.06
N LYS A 219 -11.28 -10.73 6.88
CA LYS A 219 -10.68 -10.51 5.56
C LYS A 219 -11.11 -11.64 4.61
N PRO A 220 -11.51 -11.32 3.36
CA PRO A 220 -11.77 -12.33 2.35
C PRO A 220 -10.55 -13.24 2.15
N THR A 221 -10.77 -14.54 2.14
CA THR A 221 -9.74 -15.55 1.87
C THR A 221 -10.03 -16.28 0.58
N LEU A 222 -9.01 -16.91 0.00
CA LEU A 222 -9.18 -17.78 -1.16
C LEU A 222 -10.24 -18.86 -0.87
N ARG A 223 -10.18 -19.47 0.31
CA ARG A 223 -11.10 -20.55 0.71
C ARG A 223 -12.55 -20.09 0.78
N THR A 224 -12.80 -18.89 1.31
CA THR A 224 -14.14 -18.29 1.34
C THR A 224 -14.67 -18.04 -0.05
N TYR A 225 -13.82 -17.54 -0.95
CA TYR A 225 -14.20 -17.33 -2.33
C TYR A 225 -14.49 -18.66 -3.07
N GLU A 226 -13.66 -19.67 -2.90
CA GLU A 226 -13.89 -21.01 -3.48
C GLU A 226 -15.24 -21.58 -3.02
N MET A 227 -15.57 -21.45 -1.73
CA MET A 227 -16.85 -21.90 -1.18
C MET A 227 -18.04 -21.15 -1.82
N LEU A 228 -17.92 -19.83 -1.99
CA LEU A 228 -18.93 -19.04 -2.72
C LEU A 228 -19.08 -19.49 -4.17
N CYS A 229 -17.97 -19.71 -4.86
CA CYS A 229 -18.00 -20.21 -6.25
C CYS A 229 -18.70 -21.58 -6.32
N TRP A 230 -18.41 -22.49 -5.39
CA TRP A 230 -19.04 -23.81 -5.33
C TRP A 230 -20.54 -23.70 -5.10
N TYR A 231 -20.97 -22.82 -4.19
CA TYR A 231 -22.38 -22.55 -3.96
C TYR A 231 -23.08 -22.02 -5.22
N PHE A 232 -22.54 -20.99 -5.87
CA PHE A 232 -23.14 -20.42 -7.09
C PHE A 232 -23.09 -21.35 -8.31
N THR A 233 -22.20 -22.32 -8.31
CA THR A 233 -22.12 -23.34 -9.38
C THR A 233 -22.90 -24.63 -9.03
N GLY A 234 -23.53 -24.68 -7.87
CA GLY A 234 -24.30 -25.86 -7.42
C GLY A 234 -23.44 -27.04 -6.96
N MET A 235 -22.14 -26.80 -6.71
CA MET A 235 -21.22 -27.82 -6.18
C MET A 235 -21.19 -27.85 -4.63
N ALA A 236 -21.74 -26.85 -3.98
CA ALA A 236 -21.98 -26.82 -2.54
C ALA A 236 -23.39 -26.32 -2.28
N ASP A 237 -24.02 -26.81 -1.21
CA ASP A 237 -25.32 -26.36 -0.78
C ASP A 237 -25.24 -25.16 0.21
N GLU A 238 -26.41 -24.63 0.59
CA GLU A 238 -26.52 -23.50 1.50
C GLU A 238 -26.01 -23.85 2.91
N GLU A 239 -26.23 -25.09 3.37
CA GLU A 239 -25.80 -25.55 4.71
C GLU A 239 -24.28 -25.58 4.81
N GLU A 240 -23.60 -26.06 3.76
CA GLU A 240 -22.14 -26.08 3.68
C GLU A 240 -21.55 -24.67 3.67
N LEU A 241 -22.16 -23.75 2.92
CA LEU A 241 -21.75 -22.34 2.87
C LEU A 241 -21.93 -21.67 4.24
N VAL A 242 -23.12 -21.79 4.85
CA VAL A 242 -23.41 -21.22 6.17
C VAL A 242 -22.50 -21.81 7.25
N SER A 243 -22.26 -23.12 7.23
CA SER A 243 -21.34 -23.78 8.15
C SER A 243 -19.90 -23.28 8.00
N HIS A 244 -19.48 -22.98 6.77
CA HIS A 244 -18.16 -22.39 6.51
C HIS A 244 -18.06 -20.97 7.12
N ILE A 245 -19.06 -20.12 6.91
CA ILE A 245 -19.11 -18.76 7.45
C ILE A 245 -19.12 -18.75 8.98
N GLN A 246 -19.97 -19.57 9.59
CA GLN A 246 -20.06 -19.68 11.04
C GLN A 246 -18.74 -20.14 11.69
N ARG A 247 -18.01 -21.04 11.03
CA ARG A 247 -16.66 -21.43 11.50
C ARG A 247 -15.68 -20.27 11.48
N LEU A 248 -15.76 -19.39 10.49
CA LEU A 248 -14.92 -18.22 10.43
C LEU A 248 -15.23 -17.22 11.55
N GLN A 249 -16.51 -17.01 11.86
CA GLN A 249 -16.96 -16.12 12.93
C GLN A 249 -16.58 -16.62 14.33
N LYS A 250 -16.60 -17.94 14.57
CA LYS A 250 -16.26 -18.55 15.87
C LYS A 250 -14.77 -18.53 16.23
N ILE A 251 -13.88 -18.34 15.26
CA ILE A 251 -12.42 -18.31 15.48
C ILE A 251 -11.95 -16.84 15.77
N ALA A 252 -12.87 -15.87 15.84
CA ALA A 252 -12.61 -14.46 16.10
C ALA A 252 -12.35 -14.13 17.59
#